data_eb1ae852c908f19b16ae398d3d28a81a
#
_entry.id   eb1ae852c908f19b16ae398d3d28a81a
#
_cell.length_a   1.000
_cell.length_b   1.000
_cell.length_c   1.000
_cell.angle_alpha   90.00
_cell.angle_beta   90.00
_cell.angle_gamma   90.00
#
_symmetry.space_group_name_H-M   'P 1'
#
loop_
_entity.id
_entity.type
_entity.pdbx_description
1 polymer ?
#
loop_
_entity_poly.entity_id
_entity_poly.type
_entity_poly.pdbx_seq_one_letter_code
_entity_poly.pdbx_strand_id
1 'polypeptide(L)'
;MTEILSEADRKNELAQCLKNGWVLVDKRDAISKSYKFESFVDAFSWMTAVSLWAEKINHHPEWFNVFNRVDVTLSTHDVGGLSNLDIA
;
A
#
# COMPACT_ATOMS: atom_id res chain seq x y z
N MET A 1 -12.65 2.65 14.44
CA MET A 1 -12.91 1.38 13.73
C MET A 1 -12.58 1.53 12.25
N THR A 2 -12.02 0.49 11.66
CA THR A 2 -11.64 0.50 10.25
C THR A 2 -12.85 0.22 9.36
N GLU A 3 -13.07 1.05 8.36
CA GLU A 3 -14.18 0.93 7.42
C GLU A 3 -13.72 1.06 5.98
N ILE A 4 -14.47 0.50 5.04
CA ILE A 4 -14.22 0.66 3.61
C ILE A 4 -14.34 2.15 3.27
N LEU A 5 -13.48 2.62 2.35
CA LEU A 5 -13.49 4.01 1.92
C LEU A 5 -14.85 4.41 1.34
N SER A 6 -15.33 5.58 1.74
CA SER A 6 -16.52 6.19 1.16
C SER A 6 -16.22 6.69 -0.25
N GLU A 7 -17.26 7.03 -1.01
CA GLU A 7 -17.06 7.63 -2.34
C GLU A 7 -16.32 8.96 -2.28
N ALA A 8 -16.58 9.76 -1.24
CA ALA A 8 -15.89 11.04 -1.08
C ALA A 8 -14.39 10.82 -0.85
N ASP A 9 -14.03 9.87 0.01
CA ASP A 9 -12.62 9.54 0.27
C ASP A 9 -11.95 8.97 -0.97
N ARG A 10 -12.67 8.19 -1.77
CA ARG A 10 -12.15 7.66 -3.03
C ARG A 10 -11.87 8.78 -4.02
N LYS A 11 -12.71 9.80 -4.08
CA LYS A 11 -12.50 10.94 -4.97
C LYS A 11 -11.31 11.80 -4.57
N ASN A 12 -11.11 11.98 -3.27
CA ASN A 12 -10.10 12.89 -2.75
C ASN A 12 -8.78 12.19 -2.43
N GLU A 13 -8.78 11.35 -1.41
CA GLU A 13 -7.55 10.75 -0.90
C GLU A 13 -7.01 9.65 -1.79
N LEU A 14 -7.88 8.78 -2.29
CA LEU A 14 -7.45 7.73 -3.21
C LEU A 14 -6.95 8.32 -4.51
N ALA A 15 -7.63 9.35 -5.04
CA ALA A 15 -7.18 10.03 -6.25
C ALA A 15 -5.77 10.59 -6.10
N GLN A 16 -5.44 11.10 -4.91
CA GLN A 16 -4.10 11.60 -4.64
C GLN A 16 -3.06 10.49 -4.70
N CYS A 17 -3.37 9.31 -4.18
CA CYS A 17 -2.48 8.16 -4.28
C CYS A 17 -2.28 7.75 -5.74
N LEU A 18 -3.33 7.74 -6.53
CA LEU A 18 -3.24 7.40 -7.95
C LEU A 18 -2.36 8.40 -8.71
N LYS A 19 -2.39 9.68 -8.35
CA LYS A 19 -1.50 10.69 -8.92
C LYS A 19 -0.03 10.44 -8.56
N ASN A 20 0.21 9.81 -7.43
CA ASN A 20 1.56 9.53 -6.94
C ASN A 20 2.11 8.18 -7.44
N GLY A 21 1.48 7.58 -8.43
CA GLY A 21 1.97 6.37 -9.06
C GLY A 21 1.34 5.08 -8.57
N TRP A 22 0.40 5.16 -7.63
CA TRP A 22 -0.36 3.98 -7.23
C TRP A 22 -1.42 3.67 -8.28
N VAL A 23 -1.71 2.39 -8.48
CA VAL A 23 -2.74 1.95 -9.43
C VAL A 23 -3.74 1.05 -8.74
N LEU A 24 -4.97 1.05 -9.26
CA LEU A 24 -6.00 0.13 -8.76
C LEU A 24 -5.70 -1.27 -9.26
N VAL A 25 -5.84 -2.25 -8.38
CA VAL A 25 -5.64 -3.65 -8.74
C VAL A 25 -6.89 -4.14 -9.47
N ASP A 26 -6.70 -4.87 -10.56
CA ASP A 26 -7.80 -5.43 -11.33
C ASP A 26 -8.55 -6.49 -10.51
N LYS A 27 -9.89 -6.44 -10.55
CA LYS A 27 -10.77 -7.41 -9.88
C LYS A 27 -10.64 -7.46 -8.36
N ARG A 28 -10.06 -6.42 -7.75
CA ARG A 28 -9.88 -6.37 -6.32
C ARG A 28 -9.90 -4.92 -5.82
N ASP A 29 -10.53 -4.66 -4.67
CA ASP A 29 -10.54 -3.33 -4.06
C ASP A 29 -9.22 -3.11 -3.31
N ALA A 30 -8.18 -2.80 -4.05
CA ALA A 30 -6.82 -2.63 -3.55
C ALA A 30 -6.03 -1.69 -4.47
N ILE A 31 -4.94 -1.16 -3.95
CA ILE A 31 -4.01 -0.33 -4.74
C ILE A 31 -2.63 -0.97 -4.69
N SER A 32 -1.86 -0.77 -5.76
CA SER A 32 -0.51 -1.29 -5.81
C SER A 32 0.46 -0.29 -6.43
N LYS A 33 1.72 -0.44 -6.10
CA LYS A 33 2.80 0.36 -6.66
C LYS A 33 4.08 -0.45 -6.64
N SER A 34 4.89 -0.30 -7.70
CA SER A 34 6.21 -0.90 -7.78
C SER A 34 7.25 0.14 -7.48
N TYR A 35 8.16 -0.19 -6.58
CA TYR A 35 9.30 0.67 -6.23
C TYR A 35 10.56 0.04 -6.75
N LYS A 36 11.46 0.86 -7.29
CA LYS A 36 12.77 0.41 -7.76
C LYS A 36 13.85 1.18 -7.03
N PHE A 37 14.79 0.46 -6.44
CA PHE A 37 15.90 1.03 -5.69
C PHE A 37 17.21 0.81 -6.43
N GLU A 38 18.30 1.33 -5.90
CA GLU A 38 19.62 1.15 -6.52
C GLU A 38 20.20 -0.23 -6.21
N SER A 39 19.85 -0.80 -5.05
CA SER A 39 20.40 -2.09 -4.62
C SER A 39 19.39 -2.88 -3.81
N PHE A 40 19.71 -4.15 -3.60
CA PHE A 40 18.91 -5.00 -2.71
C PHE A 40 18.92 -4.47 -1.28
N VAL A 41 20.07 -3.98 -0.81
CA VAL A 41 20.18 -3.42 0.54
C VAL A 41 19.25 -2.22 0.70
N ASP A 42 19.20 -1.34 -0.29
CA ASP A 42 18.31 -0.19 -0.24
C ASP A 42 16.85 -0.63 -0.21
N ALA A 43 16.48 -1.60 -1.04
CA ALA A 43 15.12 -2.12 -1.08
C ALA A 43 14.74 -2.74 0.26
N PHE A 44 15.60 -3.60 0.80
CA PHE A 44 15.32 -4.31 2.05
C PHE A 44 15.32 -3.35 3.26
N SER A 45 16.18 -2.34 3.24
CA SER A 45 16.19 -1.32 4.29
C SER A 45 14.89 -0.53 4.29
N TRP A 46 14.38 -0.18 3.11
CA TRP A 46 13.08 0.49 3.00
C TRP A 46 11.96 -0.41 3.51
N MET A 47 11.97 -1.69 3.14
CA MET A 47 10.97 -2.64 3.63
C MET A 47 11.03 -2.76 5.15
N THR A 48 12.21 -2.78 5.72
CA THR A 48 12.39 -2.85 7.18
C THR A 48 11.79 -1.63 7.85
N ALA A 49 12.06 -0.44 7.34
CA ALA A 49 11.50 0.80 7.88
C ALA A 49 9.98 0.80 7.79
N VAL A 50 9.43 0.37 6.65
CA VAL A 50 7.98 0.29 6.45
C VAL A 50 7.36 -0.75 7.39
N SER A 51 8.07 -1.87 7.63
CA SER A 51 7.55 -2.91 8.51
C SER A 51 7.35 -2.43 9.94
N LEU A 52 8.24 -1.57 10.42
CA LEU A 52 8.10 -0.99 11.75
C LEU A 52 6.87 -0.10 11.85
N TRP A 53 6.62 0.68 10.82
CA TRP A 53 5.43 1.52 10.75
C TRP A 53 4.15 0.69 10.63
N ALA A 54 4.18 -0.32 9.75
CA ALA A 54 3.03 -1.22 9.54
C ALA A 54 2.64 -1.93 10.83
N GLU A 55 3.60 -2.38 11.59
CA GLU A 55 3.34 -3.05 12.86
C GLU A 55 2.74 -2.06 13.87
N LYS A 56 3.23 -0.83 13.88
CA LYS A 56 2.75 0.21 14.78
C LYS A 56 1.28 0.53 14.58
N ILE A 57 0.85 0.61 13.32
CA ILE A 57 -0.56 0.91 13.02
C ILE A 57 -1.40 -0.35 12.82
N ASN A 58 -0.79 -1.51 13.03
CA ASN A 58 -1.43 -2.82 12.89
C ASN A 58 -2.09 -3.00 11.52
N HIS A 59 -1.39 -2.59 10.47
CA HIS A 59 -1.86 -2.70 9.09
C HIS A 59 -0.68 -3.13 8.22
N HIS A 60 -0.75 -4.32 7.66
CA HIS A 60 0.37 -4.96 6.99
C HIS A 60 0.18 -4.97 5.48
N PRO A 61 1.20 -4.56 4.71
CA PRO A 61 1.11 -4.61 3.25
C PRO A 61 1.27 -6.04 2.74
N GLU A 62 0.74 -6.27 1.54
CA GLU A 62 1.11 -7.44 0.75
C GLU A 62 2.22 -6.97 -0.15
N TRP A 63 3.35 -7.64 -0.17
CA TRP A 63 4.43 -7.22 -1.03
C TRP A 63 5.26 -8.37 -1.55
N PHE A 64 5.98 -8.08 -2.63
CA PHE A 64 6.87 -9.01 -3.29
C PHE A 64 8.19 -8.28 -3.55
N ASN A 65 9.29 -8.87 -3.16
CA ASN A 65 10.61 -8.29 -3.37
C ASN A 65 11.45 -9.21 -4.23
N VAL A 66 12.07 -8.65 -5.24
CA VAL A 66 13.11 -9.31 -6.00
C VAL A 66 14.21 -8.30 -6.26
N PHE A 67 15.43 -8.61 -5.80
CA PHE A 67 16.59 -7.74 -5.92
C PHE A 67 16.29 -6.30 -5.46
N ASN A 68 16.26 -5.36 -6.41
CA ASN A 68 16.04 -3.93 -6.11
C ASN A 68 14.59 -3.48 -6.32
N ARG A 69 13.67 -4.40 -6.59
CA ARG A 69 12.27 -4.08 -6.82
C ARG A 69 11.38 -4.56 -5.68
N VAL A 70 10.46 -3.71 -5.28
CA VAL A 70 9.43 -4.06 -4.30
C VAL A 70 8.08 -3.70 -4.87
N ASP A 71 7.22 -4.70 -5.03
CA ASP A 71 5.84 -4.49 -5.47
C ASP A 71 4.95 -4.54 -4.24
N VAL A 72 4.21 -3.47 -3.99
CA VAL A 72 3.39 -3.32 -2.79
C VAL A 72 1.93 -3.27 -3.17
N THR A 73 1.10 -4.05 -2.48
CA THR A 73 -0.35 -4.00 -2.63
C THR A 73 -0.96 -3.71 -1.27
N LEU A 74 -1.85 -2.73 -1.22
CA LEU A 74 -2.50 -2.34 0.02
C LEU A 74 -4.00 -2.58 -0.07
N SER A 75 -4.52 -3.25 0.93
CA SER A 75 -5.93 -3.46 1.16
C SER A 75 -6.11 -3.80 2.63
N THR A 76 -7.29 -3.62 3.16
CA THR A 76 -7.55 -3.96 4.57
C THR A 76 -8.36 -5.25 4.62
N HIS A 77 -7.71 -6.33 5.05
CA HIS A 77 -8.32 -7.66 5.07
C HIS A 77 -9.58 -7.73 5.92
N ASP A 78 -9.59 -7.03 7.06
CA ASP A 78 -10.72 -7.04 7.98
C ASP A 78 -12.03 -6.55 7.36
N VAL A 79 -11.94 -5.66 6.37
CA VAL A 79 -13.13 -5.12 5.70
C VAL A 79 -13.24 -5.58 4.25
N GLY A 80 -12.29 -6.39 3.79
CA GLY A 80 -12.31 -6.95 2.44
C GLY A 80 -12.09 -5.95 1.33
N GLY A 81 -11.46 -4.81 1.61
CA GLY A 81 -11.21 -3.79 0.58
C GLY A 81 -10.42 -2.62 1.11
N LEU A 82 -10.41 -1.53 0.33
CA LEU A 82 -9.69 -0.32 0.69
C LEU A 82 -10.33 0.40 1.87
N SER A 83 -9.51 0.87 2.79
CA SER A 83 -9.93 1.61 3.96
C SER A 83 -8.99 2.78 4.18
N ASN A 84 -9.25 3.58 5.22
CA ASN A 84 -8.38 4.70 5.58
C ASN A 84 -6.94 4.23 5.92
N LEU A 85 -6.76 3.00 6.39
CA LEU A 85 -5.44 2.47 6.70
C LEU A 85 -4.58 2.31 5.45
N ASP A 86 -5.18 2.02 4.30
CA ASP A 86 -4.45 1.85 3.05
C ASP A 86 -3.94 3.18 2.51
N ILE A 87 -4.56 4.28 2.88
CA ILE A 87 -4.16 5.62 2.48
C ILE A 87 -3.04 6.18 3.37
N ALA A 88 -3.03 5.77 4.62
CA ALA A 88 -2.10 6.28 5.63
C ALA A 88 -0.62 6.01 5.32
#